data_bb6a127c0bfa80845db78377791630cf
#
_entry.id   bb6a127c0bfa80845db78377791630cf
#
_cell.length_a   1.000
_cell.length_b   1.000
_cell.length_c   1.000
_cell.angle_alpha   90.00
_cell.angle_beta   90.00
_cell.angle_gamma   90.00
#
_symmetry.space_group_name_H-M   'P 1'
#
loop_
_entity.id
_entity.type
_entity.pdbx_description
1 polymer ?
#
loop_
_entity_poly.entity_id
_entity_poly.type
_entity_poly.pdbx_seq_one_letter_code
_entity_poly.pdbx_strand_id
1 'polypeptide(L)'
;MKLTETPTDADDDRPNVEALVGGIEAEGAGTSLSIYQHKFEASVVAPLRIAWYDWRAKLGLSIVAFFVFMATIWEPMYDEAYLNYAPSFIKPFDSEYKHHIFGIERFTIPVIDWTYTGVWKYPLGTNEVGQPILMRIVNAAPAMAELVLAGGVVSIGVAVIVGTTAGYKGGRIDDVLMGATDVMMTIPGLPLVLLLAAVFQPSDPFVLGMILAIDNWPGLARSLRSQVLTIRNESYVESSRTMGVSTGGILFKDVIPQLMPYILISAAAAGKRVITEAVGLYFLGFLPQGAPNWGKMMNDAYEMGAITSFDTFYIILWPMLVLALLSFGLVMLAQGLDKIFNPRLRARHSRSVGGDGEAD
;
A
#
# COMPACT_ATOMS: atom_id res chain seq x y z
N MET A 1 60.03 -19.53 1.61
CA MET A 1 59.76 -18.51 0.60
C MET A 1 58.60 -19.02 -0.27
N LYS A 2 57.38 -18.65 0.03
CA LYS A 2 56.20 -18.63 -0.86
C LYS A 2 55.11 -17.90 -0.11
N LEU A 3 54.89 -16.69 -0.50
CA LEU A 3 53.78 -15.83 -0.12
C LEU A 3 52.53 -16.39 -0.79
N THR A 4 51.50 -16.70 -0.05
CA THR A 4 50.15 -16.93 -0.55
C THR A 4 49.37 -15.69 -0.25
N GLU A 5 49.00 -15.00 -1.29
CA GLU A 5 48.12 -13.84 -1.31
C GLU A 5 46.73 -14.26 -0.84
N THR A 6 46.20 -13.53 0.13
CA THR A 6 44.80 -13.58 0.55
C THR A 6 43.93 -12.89 -0.51
N PRO A 7 42.77 -13.45 -0.89
CA PRO A 7 41.82 -12.74 -1.73
C PRO A 7 41.24 -11.56 -0.97
N THR A 8 41.30 -10.41 -1.56
CA THR A 8 40.64 -9.16 -1.16
C THR A 8 39.14 -9.38 -1.08
N ASP A 9 38.59 -9.22 0.13
CA ASP A 9 37.15 -9.05 0.38
C ASP A 9 36.63 -7.78 -0.31
N ALA A 10 36.08 -7.96 -1.48
CA ALA A 10 35.29 -6.94 -2.18
C ALA A 10 33.83 -7.39 -2.19
N ASP A 11 33.14 -7.29 -1.07
CA ASP A 11 31.66 -7.23 -1.04
C ASP A 11 31.05 -7.06 0.37
N ASP A 12 31.63 -6.22 1.22
CA ASP A 12 31.00 -5.87 2.50
C ASP A 12 30.77 -4.35 2.63
N ASP A 13 30.08 -3.79 1.64
CA ASP A 13 29.58 -2.40 1.65
C ASP A 13 28.18 -2.30 2.29
N ARG A 14 27.86 -3.22 3.21
CA ARG A 14 26.64 -3.15 4.02
C ARG A 14 26.93 -2.32 5.25
N PRO A 15 26.29 -1.16 5.43
CA PRO A 15 26.49 -0.35 6.62
C PRO A 15 26.13 -1.17 7.86
N ASN A 16 27.06 -1.23 8.81
CA ASN A 16 26.83 -1.85 10.11
C ASN A 16 25.67 -1.14 10.81
N VAL A 17 24.53 -1.80 10.88
CA VAL A 17 23.28 -1.25 11.41
C VAL A 17 23.43 -0.92 12.91
N GLU A 18 24.29 -1.63 13.65
CA GLU A 18 24.61 -1.34 15.05
C GLU A 18 25.43 -0.05 15.20
N ALA A 19 26.33 0.25 14.27
CA ALA A 19 27.07 1.51 14.25
C ALA A 19 26.16 2.69 13.87
N LEU A 20 25.13 2.47 13.06
CA LEU A 20 24.12 3.49 12.71
C LEU A 20 23.15 3.75 13.88
N VAL A 21 22.81 2.75 14.66
CA VAL A 21 21.94 2.89 15.84
C VAL A 21 22.71 3.40 17.06
N GLY A 22 23.94 2.94 17.29
CA GLY A 22 24.80 3.38 18.41
C GLY A 22 25.33 4.81 18.25
N GLY A 23 25.47 5.32 17.02
CA GLY A 23 25.82 6.73 16.77
C GLY A 23 24.69 7.71 17.11
N ILE A 24 23.46 7.23 17.25
CA ILE A 24 22.28 8.02 17.55
C ILE A 24 22.12 8.27 19.06
N GLU A 25 22.72 7.43 19.91
CA GLU A 25 22.61 7.56 21.38
C GLU A 25 23.65 8.53 22.01
N ALA A 26 24.65 8.99 21.28
CA ALA A 26 25.81 9.72 21.85
C ALA A 26 25.71 11.25 21.78
N GLU A 27 24.73 11.86 21.11
CA GLU A 27 24.56 13.33 21.02
C GLU A 27 23.28 13.82 21.70
N GLY A 28 23.21 13.70 22.99
CA GLY A 28 22.12 14.22 23.80
C GLY A 28 22.46 15.54 24.48
N ALA A 29 22.19 16.67 23.88
CA ALA A 29 21.82 17.96 24.49
C ALA A 29 21.60 19.02 23.40
N GLY A 30 20.50 18.93 22.72
CA GLY A 30 20.13 19.89 21.68
C GLY A 30 18.73 20.47 21.92
N THR A 31 18.52 21.67 21.46
CA THR A 31 17.27 22.44 21.45
C THR A 31 16.07 21.59 21.03
N SER A 32 14.86 21.94 21.46
CA SER A 32 13.60 21.22 21.17
C SER A 32 13.43 20.85 19.69
N LEU A 33 13.99 21.62 18.76
CA LEU A 33 14.02 21.34 17.34
C LEU A 33 14.86 20.10 16.98
N SER A 34 16.00 19.88 17.64
CA SER A 34 16.85 18.71 17.41
C SER A 34 16.21 17.42 17.92
N ILE A 35 15.43 17.50 19.01
CA ILE A 35 14.65 16.35 19.52
C ILE A 35 13.54 15.96 18.55
N TYR A 36 12.87 16.92 17.89
CA TYR A 36 11.88 16.64 16.85
C TYR A 36 12.52 16.08 15.58
N GLN A 37 13.67 16.61 15.17
CA GLN A 37 14.43 16.09 14.03
C GLN A 37 14.92 14.66 14.29
N HIS A 38 15.49 14.40 15.47
CA HIS A 38 15.93 13.06 15.88
C HIS A 38 14.77 12.05 15.95
N LYS A 39 13.61 12.46 16.49
CA LYS A 39 12.42 11.61 16.50
C LYS A 39 11.88 11.36 15.10
N PHE A 40 11.89 12.36 14.23
CA PHE A 40 11.48 12.21 12.84
C PHE A 40 12.45 11.32 12.05
N GLU A 41 13.75 11.51 12.22
CA GLU A 41 14.78 10.63 11.64
C GLU A 41 14.64 9.20 12.13
N ALA A 42 14.50 8.97 13.43
CA ALA A 42 14.35 7.63 13.99
C ALA A 42 13.01 6.95 13.60
N SER A 43 11.91 7.73 13.50
CA SER A 43 10.57 7.17 13.28
C SER A 43 10.19 7.04 11.81
N VAL A 44 10.78 7.84 10.93
CA VAL A 44 10.40 7.88 9.50
C VAL A 44 11.60 7.58 8.59
N VAL A 45 12.73 8.28 8.77
CA VAL A 45 13.85 8.19 7.85
C VAL A 45 14.62 6.87 8.03
N ALA A 46 14.85 6.42 9.25
CA ALA A 46 15.55 5.16 9.52
C ALA A 46 14.78 3.94 9.00
N PRO A 47 13.45 3.79 9.25
CA PRO A 47 12.66 2.72 8.62
C PRO A 47 12.64 2.79 7.10
N LEU A 48 12.52 3.99 6.50
CA LEU A 48 12.59 4.18 5.05
C LEU A 48 13.96 3.82 4.48
N ARG A 49 15.05 4.18 5.17
CA ARG A 49 16.40 3.81 4.76
C ARG A 49 16.61 2.29 4.83
N ILE A 50 16.09 1.63 5.86
CA ILE A 50 16.14 0.16 5.99
C ILE A 50 15.22 -0.49 4.94
N ALA A 51 14.03 0.07 4.68
CA ALA A 51 13.14 -0.37 3.60
C ALA A 51 13.85 -0.35 2.23
N TRP A 52 14.75 0.63 2.02
CA TRP A 52 15.49 0.74 0.77
C TRP A 52 16.52 -0.38 0.54
N TYR A 53 16.89 -1.15 1.55
CA TYR A 53 17.79 -2.30 1.41
C TYR A 53 17.05 -3.62 1.12
N ASP A 54 15.73 -3.71 1.39
CA ASP A 54 14.94 -4.89 1.03
C ASP A 54 14.28 -4.69 -0.35
N TRP A 55 14.55 -5.61 -1.29
CA TRP A 55 14.01 -5.51 -2.65
C TRP A 55 12.48 -5.54 -2.69
N ARG A 56 11.82 -6.23 -1.72
CA ARG A 56 10.35 -6.30 -1.63
C ARG A 56 9.78 -4.95 -1.20
N ALA A 57 10.39 -4.33 -0.21
CA ALA A 57 10.01 -3.00 0.24
C ALA A 57 10.22 -1.95 -0.86
N LYS A 58 11.37 -2.00 -1.57
CA LYS A 58 11.62 -1.13 -2.74
C LYS A 58 10.56 -1.28 -3.80
N LEU A 59 10.30 -2.52 -4.21
CA LEU A 59 9.33 -2.81 -5.26
C LEU A 59 7.92 -2.37 -4.84
N GLY A 60 7.49 -2.71 -3.62
CA GLY A 60 6.20 -2.31 -3.09
C GLY A 60 6.06 -0.79 -3.01
N LEU A 61 7.08 -0.10 -2.45
CA LEU A 61 7.09 1.35 -2.36
C LEU A 61 7.08 2.02 -3.75
N SER A 62 7.85 1.50 -4.70
CA SER A 62 7.90 2.03 -6.07
C SER A 62 6.55 1.91 -6.78
N ILE A 63 5.87 0.77 -6.63
CA ILE A 63 4.54 0.56 -7.20
C ILE A 63 3.53 1.51 -6.55
N VAL A 64 3.49 1.58 -5.21
CA VAL A 64 2.57 2.48 -4.50
C VAL A 64 2.85 3.95 -4.86
N ALA A 65 4.13 4.36 -4.90
CA ALA A 65 4.52 5.70 -5.32
C ALA A 65 4.10 6.02 -6.76
N PHE A 66 4.19 5.04 -7.68
CA PHE A 66 3.68 5.20 -9.04
C PHE A 66 2.16 5.46 -9.06
N PHE A 67 1.37 4.74 -8.26
CA PHE A 67 -0.08 4.97 -8.17
C PHE A 67 -0.41 6.31 -7.52
N VAL A 68 0.33 6.73 -6.50
CA VAL A 68 0.19 8.07 -5.90
C VAL A 68 0.54 9.15 -6.93
N PHE A 69 1.63 8.99 -7.67
CA PHE A 69 1.98 9.89 -8.78
C PHE A 69 0.87 9.96 -9.84
N MET A 70 0.32 8.81 -10.22
CA MET A 70 -0.78 8.73 -11.18
C MET A 70 -2.02 9.48 -10.68
N ALA A 71 -2.35 9.35 -9.40
CA ALA A 71 -3.52 9.97 -8.80
C ALA A 71 -3.37 11.48 -8.54
N THR A 72 -2.15 11.98 -8.32
CA THR A 72 -1.93 13.37 -7.85
C THR A 72 -1.33 14.28 -8.90
N ILE A 73 -0.49 13.75 -9.78
CA ILE A 73 0.28 14.53 -10.76
C ILE A 73 -0.16 14.23 -12.19
N TRP A 74 -0.31 12.97 -12.53
CA TRP A 74 -0.62 12.60 -13.91
C TRP A 74 -2.05 12.91 -14.28
N GLU A 75 -3.03 12.56 -13.43
CA GLU A 75 -4.44 12.81 -13.71
C GLU A 75 -4.74 14.30 -14.00
N PRO A 76 -4.31 15.29 -13.17
CA PRO A 76 -4.59 16.70 -13.45
C PRO A 76 -3.94 17.26 -14.72
N MET A 77 -2.94 16.55 -15.28
CA MET A 77 -2.29 16.94 -16.53
C MET A 77 -3.07 16.53 -17.78
N TYR A 78 -4.11 15.69 -17.61
CA TYR A 78 -4.95 15.27 -18.72
C TYR A 78 -6.19 16.14 -18.85
N ASP A 79 -6.43 16.63 -20.07
CA ASP A 79 -7.68 17.31 -20.42
C ASP A 79 -8.76 16.24 -20.66
N GLU A 80 -9.89 16.32 -19.94
CA GLU A 80 -11.04 15.42 -20.11
C GLU A 80 -11.58 15.40 -21.56
N ALA A 81 -11.33 16.45 -22.33
CA ALA A 81 -11.69 16.52 -23.73
C ALA A 81 -11.08 15.38 -24.59
N TYR A 82 -9.94 14.82 -24.18
CA TYR A 82 -9.33 13.70 -24.88
C TYR A 82 -10.06 12.34 -24.68
N LEU A 83 -10.97 12.26 -23.71
CA LEU A 83 -11.70 11.01 -23.41
C LEU A 83 -12.70 10.57 -24.49
N ASN A 84 -13.11 11.49 -25.40
CA ASN A 84 -14.28 11.26 -26.27
C ASN A 84 -14.04 11.35 -27.79
N TYR A 85 -12.79 11.43 -28.27
CA TYR A 85 -12.51 11.72 -29.69
C TYR A 85 -11.73 10.66 -30.46
N ALA A 86 -11.55 9.47 -29.91
CA ALA A 86 -10.88 8.38 -30.61
C ALA A 86 -11.88 7.46 -31.34
N PRO A 87 -11.48 6.78 -32.40
CA PRO A 87 -12.26 5.68 -32.94
C PRO A 87 -12.47 4.56 -31.90
N SER A 88 -13.62 3.90 -32.00
CA SER A 88 -13.95 2.77 -31.12
C SER A 88 -13.10 1.55 -31.45
N PHE A 89 -12.79 0.74 -30.43
CA PHE A 89 -12.11 -0.55 -30.57
C PHE A 89 -10.72 -0.50 -31.23
N ILE A 90 -9.98 0.59 -31.08
CA ILE A 90 -8.57 0.59 -31.48
C ILE A 90 -7.83 -0.43 -30.61
N LYS A 91 -7.09 -1.34 -31.25
CA LYS A 91 -6.31 -2.37 -30.55
C LYS A 91 -5.10 -1.76 -29.83
N PRO A 92 -4.63 -2.39 -28.75
CA PRO A 92 -3.40 -1.97 -28.07
C PRO A 92 -2.21 -1.99 -29.05
N PHE A 93 -1.35 -0.97 -28.95
CA PHE A 93 -0.13 -0.84 -29.77
C PHE A 93 -0.38 -0.79 -31.29
N ASP A 94 -1.57 -0.34 -31.72
CA ASP A 94 -1.88 -0.22 -33.13
C ASP A 94 -0.95 0.78 -33.82
N SER A 95 -0.29 0.33 -34.87
CA SER A 95 0.71 1.10 -35.61
C SER A 95 0.13 2.19 -36.51
N GLU A 96 -1.17 2.12 -36.81
CA GLU A 96 -1.88 3.13 -37.60
C GLU A 96 -2.05 4.44 -36.80
N TYR A 97 -2.16 4.36 -35.47
CA TYR A 97 -2.38 5.49 -34.58
C TYR A 97 -1.10 5.87 -33.82
N LYS A 98 -0.09 6.38 -34.54
CA LYS A 98 1.14 6.90 -33.95
C LYS A 98 1.17 8.42 -33.93
N HIS A 99 1.78 8.99 -32.88
CA HIS A 99 2.03 10.41 -32.75
C HIS A 99 3.53 10.68 -32.88
N HIS A 100 3.92 11.72 -33.60
CA HIS A 100 5.31 12.12 -33.77
C HIS A 100 5.68 13.18 -32.73
N ILE A 101 6.66 12.89 -31.88
CA ILE A 101 7.16 13.85 -30.91
C ILE A 101 8.07 14.85 -31.63
N PHE A 102 7.86 16.14 -31.41
CA PHE A 102 8.62 17.23 -32.00
C PHE A 102 8.60 17.28 -33.55
N GLY A 103 7.59 16.67 -34.20
CA GLY A 103 7.51 16.65 -35.66
C GLY A 103 8.52 15.74 -36.36
N ILE A 104 9.22 14.88 -35.62
CA ILE A 104 10.18 13.92 -36.16
C ILE A 104 9.41 12.67 -36.65
N GLU A 105 9.23 12.52 -37.95
CA GLU A 105 8.49 11.41 -38.54
C GLU A 105 9.25 10.07 -38.46
N ARG A 106 10.57 10.10 -38.64
CA ARG A 106 11.42 8.92 -38.57
C ARG A 106 12.85 9.30 -38.12
N PHE A 107 13.39 8.55 -37.19
CA PHE A 107 14.78 8.63 -36.76
C PHE A 107 15.38 7.24 -36.57
N THR A 108 16.50 6.95 -37.24
CA THR A 108 17.17 5.65 -37.14
C THR A 108 18.52 5.83 -36.44
N ILE A 109 18.78 4.99 -35.41
CA ILE A 109 20.09 4.88 -34.78
C ILE A 109 20.86 3.75 -35.48
N PRO A 110 21.86 4.03 -36.33
CA PRO A 110 22.49 3.03 -37.19
C PRO A 110 23.32 1.99 -36.41
N VAL A 111 23.72 2.33 -35.18
CA VAL A 111 24.55 1.43 -34.33
C VAL A 111 23.78 0.22 -33.81
N ILE A 112 22.45 0.36 -33.60
CA ILE A 112 21.58 -0.70 -33.04
C ILE A 112 20.43 -1.06 -33.98
N ASP A 113 20.47 -0.55 -35.21
CA ASP A 113 19.43 -0.73 -36.25
C ASP A 113 17.99 -0.46 -35.73
N TRP A 114 17.88 0.48 -34.79
CA TRP A 114 16.61 0.88 -34.20
C TRP A 114 16.07 2.14 -34.88
N THR A 115 14.84 2.03 -35.38
CA THR A 115 14.15 3.15 -36.08
C THR A 115 12.98 3.65 -35.24
N TYR A 116 13.00 4.92 -34.84
CA TYR A 116 11.86 5.61 -34.26
C TYR A 116 10.81 5.85 -35.35
N THR A 117 9.59 5.38 -35.12
CA THR A 117 8.44 5.55 -36.05
C THR A 117 7.26 6.25 -35.39
N GLY A 118 7.47 6.96 -34.29
CA GLY A 118 6.42 7.61 -33.50
C GLY A 118 6.10 6.86 -32.21
N VAL A 119 5.31 7.49 -31.35
CA VAL A 119 4.79 6.93 -30.09
C VAL A 119 3.31 6.57 -30.30
N TRP A 120 2.86 5.44 -29.75
CA TRP A 120 1.45 5.06 -29.87
C TRP A 120 0.54 6.09 -29.19
N LYS A 121 -0.44 6.59 -29.92
CA LYS A 121 -1.43 7.54 -29.41
C LYS A 121 -2.35 6.87 -28.40
N TYR A 122 -2.69 5.59 -28.63
CA TYR A 122 -3.55 4.79 -27.78
C TYR A 122 -2.84 3.48 -27.38
N PRO A 123 -1.86 3.53 -26.44
CA PRO A 123 -1.01 2.38 -26.15
C PRO A 123 -1.80 1.18 -25.59
N LEU A 124 -2.87 1.42 -24.83
CA LEU A 124 -3.73 0.37 -24.29
C LEU A 124 -5.02 0.15 -25.09
N GLY A 125 -5.17 0.86 -26.23
CA GLY A 125 -6.36 0.80 -27.05
C GLY A 125 -7.51 1.68 -26.57
N THR A 126 -8.70 1.53 -27.19
CA THR A 126 -9.93 2.27 -26.87
C THR A 126 -11.10 1.31 -26.61
N ASN A 127 -12.11 1.79 -25.89
CA ASN A 127 -13.34 1.05 -25.64
C ASN A 127 -14.37 1.23 -26.77
N GLU A 128 -15.61 0.76 -26.56
CA GLU A 128 -16.73 0.82 -27.51
C GLU A 128 -17.17 2.24 -27.88
N VAL A 129 -16.95 3.20 -26.98
CA VAL A 129 -17.30 4.62 -27.22
C VAL A 129 -16.10 5.47 -27.62
N GLY A 130 -14.97 4.81 -27.93
CA GLY A 130 -13.74 5.50 -28.35
C GLY A 130 -12.92 6.13 -27.23
N GLN A 131 -13.20 5.82 -25.96
CA GLN A 131 -12.41 6.33 -24.84
C GLN A 131 -11.10 5.57 -24.69
N PRO A 132 -9.94 6.25 -24.64
CA PRO A 132 -8.65 5.59 -24.42
C PRO A 132 -8.57 4.93 -23.03
N ILE A 133 -8.26 3.64 -23.00
CA ILE A 133 -8.24 2.85 -21.77
C ILE A 133 -7.21 3.39 -20.77
N LEU A 134 -6.02 3.79 -21.23
CA LEU A 134 -5.00 4.39 -20.37
C LEU A 134 -5.53 5.63 -19.64
N MET A 135 -6.23 6.51 -20.37
CA MET A 135 -6.82 7.73 -19.79
C MET A 135 -7.88 7.42 -18.74
N ARG A 136 -8.76 6.44 -19.03
CA ARG A 136 -9.76 5.99 -18.05
C ARG A 136 -9.11 5.41 -16.79
N ILE A 137 -8.01 4.67 -16.92
CA ILE A 137 -7.26 4.13 -15.79
C ILE A 137 -6.68 5.26 -14.93
N VAL A 138 -6.06 6.27 -15.58
CA VAL A 138 -5.46 7.42 -14.89
C VAL A 138 -6.54 8.27 -14.22
N ASN A 139 -7.62 8.58 -14.93
CA ASN A 139 -8.75 9.37 -14.39
C ASN A 139 -9.45 8.71 -13.19
N ALA A 140 -9.44 7.37 -13.13
CA ALA A 140 -9.98 6.64 -11.98
C ALA A 140 -9.03 6.60 -10.77
N ALA A 141 -7.74 6.90 -10.93
CA ALA A 141 -6.75 6.74 -9.88
C ALA A 141 -6.98 7.61 -8.64
N PRO A 142 -7.38 8.89 -8.73
CA PRO A 142 -7.69 9.72 -7.56
C PRO A 142 -8.80 9.12 -6.70
N ALA A 143 -9.92 8.73 -7.33
CA ALA A 143 -11.04 8.11 -6.62
C ALA A 143 -10.65 6.79 -5.94
N MET A 144 -9.79 5.98 -6.58
CA MET A 144 -9.27 4.75 -5.98
C MET A 144 -8.32 5.03 -4.81
N ALA A 145 -7.48 6.05 -4.91
CA ALA A 145 -6.58 6.47 -3.82
C ALA A 145 -7.37 7.00 -2.63
N GLU A 146 -8.36 7.84 -2.87
CA GLU A 146 -9.26 8.40 -1.84
C GLU A 146 -10.01 7.30 -1.08
N LEU A 147 -10.56 6.33 -1.80
CA LEU A 147 -11.26 5.18 -1.24
C LEU A 147 -10.34 4.33 -0.35
N VAL A 148 -9.13 4.02 -0.82
CA VAL A 148 -8.13 3.24 -0.07
C VAL A 148 -7.68 3.99 1.18
N LEU A 149 -7.45 5.29 1.07
CA LEU A 149 -7.04 6.13 2.20
C LEU A 149 -8.16 6.22 3.24
N ALA A 150 -9.39 6.53 2.83
CA ALA A 150 -10.53 6.62 3.74
C ALA A 150 -10.78 5.29 4.46
N GLY A 151 -10.91 4.20 3.70
CA GLY A 151 -11.15 2.87 4.26
C GLY A 151 -10.01 2.36 5.14
N GLY A 152 -8.76 2.56 4.70
CA GLY A 152 -7.58 2.16 5.44
C GLY A 152 -7.41 2.94 6.75
N VAL A 153 -7.49 4.27 6.70
CA VAL A 153 -7.33 5.14 7.89
C VAL A 153 -8.43 4.88 8.90
N VAL A 154 -9.69 4.77 8.48
CA VAL A 154 -10.82 4.50 9.38
C VAL A 154 -10.69 3.11 10.00
N SER A 155 -10.42 2.06 9.21
CA SER A 155 -10.24 0.69 9.73
C SER A 155 -9.15 0.64 10.80
N ILE A 156 -7.99 1.24 10.51
CA ILE A 156 -6.86 1.22 11.44
C ILE A 156 -7.11 2.12 12.63
N GLY A 157 -7.65 3.31 12.42
CA GLY A 157 -7.95 4.25 13.51
C GLY A 157 -8.87 3.62 14.56
N VAL A 158 -9.98 3.02 14.10
CA VAL A 158 -10.91 2.30 14.99
C VAL A 158 -10.21 1.11 15.66
N ALA A 159 -9.47 0.30 14.91
CA ALA A 159 -8.77 -0.87 15.46
C ALA A 159 -7.72 -0.48 16.51
N VAL A 160 -6.97 0.59 16.29
CA VAL A 160 -5.98 1.10 17.25
C VAL A 160 -6.68 1.59 18.51
N ILE A 161 -7.70 2.42 18.40
CA ILE A 161 -8.44 2.95 19.55
C ILE A 161 -9.04 1.79 20.38
N VAL A 162 -9.78 0.90 19.74
CA VAL A 162 -10.48 -0.20 20.41
C VAL A 162 -9.47 -1.21 20.97
N GLY A 163 -8.53 -1.69 20.16
CA GLY A 163 -7.59 -2.74 20.55
C GLY A 163 -6.60 -2.31 21.62
N THR A 164 -6.04 -1.09 21.50
CA THR A 164 -5.09 -0.59 22.51
C THR A 164 -5.78 -0.25 23.83
N THR A 165 -6.99 0.34 23.77
CA THR A 165 -7.75 0.66 24.99
C THR A 165 -8.18 -0.61 25.72
N ALA A 166 -8.70 -1.61 25.02
CA ALA A 166 -9.09 -2.90 25.57
C ALA A 166 -7.89 -3.61 26.22
N GLY A 167 -6.80 -3.76 25.46
CA GLY A 167 -5.60 -4.45 25.95
C GLY A 167 -4.92 -3.78 27.14
N TYR A 168 -4.89 -2.44 27.16
CA TYR A 168 -4.24 -1.69 28.24
C TYR A 168 -5.08 -1.63 29.51
N LYS A 169 -6.38 -1.24 29.42
CA LYS A 169 -7.25 -1.08 30.58
C LYS A 169 -7.68 -2.41 31.19
N GLY A 170 -7.99 -3.41 30.36
CA GLY A 170 -8.47 -4.70 30.83
C GLY A 170 -9.86 -4.64 31.52
N GLY A 171 -10.24 -5.74 32.21
CA GLY A 171 -11.45 -5.83 32.97
C GLY A 171 -12.72 -5.55 32.17
N ARG A 172 -13.72 -4.88 32.76
CA ARG A 172 -15.02 -4.60 32.10
C ARG A 172 -14.90 -3.81 30.80
N ILE A 173 -13.88 -2.97 30.66
CA ILE A 173 -13.67 -2.18 29.42
C ILE A 173 -13.24 -3.11 28.29
N ASP A 174 -12.33 -4.03 28.60
CA ASP A 174 -11.90 -5.08 27.67
C ASP A 174 -13.09 -5.97 27.27
N ASP A 175 -13.88 -6.43 28.25
CA ASP A 175 -15.02 -7.31 28.02
C ASP A 175 -16.06 -6.65 27.10
N VAL A 176 -16.37 -5.35 27.30
CA VAL A 176 -17.35 -4.63 26.46
C VAL A 176 -16.80 -4.38 25.06
N LEU A 177 -15.54 -3.89 24.94
CA LEU A 177 -14.95 -3.58 23.64
C LEU A 177 -14.71 -4.86 22.81
N MET A 178 -14.25 -5.91 23.43
CA MET A 178 -14.05 -7.20 22.74
C MET A 178 -15.37 -7.88 22.45
N GLY A 179 -16.37 -7.79 23.33
CA GLY A 179 -17.71 -8.27 23.06
C GLY A 179 -18.35 -7.59 21.84
N ALA A 180 -18.22 -6.26 21.73
CA ALA A 180 -18.66 -5.53 20.52
C ALA A 180 -17.86 -5.96 19.27
N THR A 181 -16.55 -6.16 19.41
CA THR A 181 -15.68 -6.67 18.33
C THR A 181 -16.13 -8.05 17.88
N ASP A 182 -16.47 -8.94 18.83
CA ASP A 182 -16.95 -10.30 18.55
C ASP A 182 -18.28 -10.31 17.81
N VAL A 183 -19.22 -9.45 18.22
CA VAL A 183 -20.50 -9.26 17.50
C VAL A 183 -20.25 -8.82 16.07
N MET A 184 -19.39 -7.81 15.85
CA MET A 184 -19.04 -7.35 14.51
C MET A 184 -18.39 -8.44 13.65
N MET A 185 -17.58 -9.32 14.23
CA MET A 185 -16.96 -10.43 13.50
C MET A 185 -17.93 -11.55 13.12
N THR A 186 -19.10 -11.66 13.79
CA THR A 186 -20.12 -12.63 13.42
C THR A 186 -21.00 -12.18 12.25
N ILE A 187 -21.05 -10.90 11.99
CA ILE A 187 -21.82 -10.34 10.88
C ILE A 187 -21.03 -10.61 9.58
N PRO A 188 -21.65 -11.25 8.57
CA PRO A 188 -20.97 -11.43 7.28
C PRO A 188 -20.67 -10.09 6.62
N GLY A 189 -19.38 -9.78 6.38
CA GLY A 189 -18.91 -8.46 5.92
C GLY A 189 -19.55 -8.03 4.59
N LEU A 190 -19.48 -8.87 3.55
CA LEU A 190 -20.05 -8.53 2.24
C LEU A 190 -21.56 -8.20 2.29
N PRO A 191 -22.46 -9.01 2.91
CA PRO A 191 -23.86 -8.65 3.09
C PRO A 191 -24.06 -7.33 3.84
N LEU A 192 -23.26 -7.07 4.87
CA LEU A 192 -23.34 -5.80 5.62
C LEU A 192 -22.99 -4.61 4.74
N VAL A 193 -21.88 -4.68 4.02
CA VAL A 193 -21.43 -3.62 3.11
C VAL A 193 -22.44 -3.38 1.99
N LEU A 194 -22.99 -4.44 1.39
CA LEU A 194 -24.03 -4.35 0.37
C LEU A 194 -25.29 -3.66 0.89
N LEU A 195 -25.74 -4.02 2.09
CA LEU A 195 -26.88 -3.38 2.72
C LEU A 195 -26.64 -1.88 2.94
N LEU A 196 -25.47 -1.53 3.50
CA LEU A 196 -25.11 -0.14 3.75
C LEU A 196 -24.98 0.64 2.44
N ALA A 197 -24.34 0.07 1.42
CA ALA A 197 -24.23 0.69 0.11
C ALA A 197 -25.60 0.89 -0.56
N ALA A 198 -26.52 -0.05 -0.43
CA ALA A 198 -27.88 0.07 -0.96
C ALA A 198 -28.70 1.15 -0.24
N VAL A 199 -28.51 1.31 1.08
CA VAL A 199 -29.24 2.31 1.88
C VAL A 199 -28.67 3.72 1.67
N PHE A 200 -27.35 3.87 1.74
CA PHE A 200 -26.68 5.18 1.67
C PHE A 200 -26.36 5.63 0.26
N GLN A 201 -26.30 4.72 -0.71
CA GLN A 201 -25.98 4.97 -2.13
C GLN A 201 -24.77 5.92 -2.31
N PRO A 202 -23.61 5.61 -1.73
CA PRO A 202 -22.46 6.51 -1.72
C PRO A 202 -21.96 6.73 -3.16
N SER A 203 -22.03 7.96 -3.64
CA SER A 203 -21.42 8.40 -4.90
C SER A 203 -19.97 8.86 -4.72
N ASP A 204 -19.64 9.25 -3.49
CA ASP A 204 -18.33 9.76 -3.08
C ASP A 204 -17.41 8.58 -2.67
N PRO A 205 -16.20 8.46 -3.26
CA PRO A 205 -15.25 7.41 -2.94
C PRO A 205 -14.81 7.40 -1.46
N PHE A 206 -14.73 8.57 -0.83
CA PHE A 206 -14.38 8.69 0.58
C PHE A 206 -15.44 8.04 1.48
N VAL A 207 -16.72 8.35 1.22
CA VAL A 207 -17.85 7.77 1.97
C VAL A 207 -17.92 6.26 1.76
N LEU A 208 -17.70 5.79 0.53
CA LEU A 208 -17.65 4.36 0.25
C LEU A 208 -16.50 3.68 1.00
N GLY A 209 -15.32 4.31 1.04
CA GLY A 209 -14.16 3.83 1.81
C GLY A 209 -14.50 3.67 3.31
N MET A 210 -15.22 4.64 3.90
CA MET A 210 -15.68 4.54 5.30
C MET A 210 -16.66 3.38 5.51
N ILE A 211 -17.57 3.13 4.57
CA ILE A 211 -18.51 1.99 4.64
C ILE A 211 -17.75 0.67 4.60
N LEU A 212 -16.76 0.53 3.70
CA LEU A 212 -15.91 -0.64 3.61
C LEU A 212 -15.00 -0.85 4.83
N ALA A 213 -14.74 0.22 5.61
CA ALA A 213 -13.98 0.11 6.84
C ALA A 213 -14.74 -0.60 7.97
N ILE A 214 -16.07 -0.65 7.91
CA ILE A 214 -16.92 -1.11 9.01
C ILE A 214 -16.67 -2.58 9.37
N ASP A 215 -16.39 -3.43 8.40
CA ASP A 215 -16.11 -4.86 8.65
C ASP A 215 -14.62 -5.18 8.74
N ASN A 216 -13.73 -4.22 8.41
CA ASN A 216 -12.28 -4.43 8.38
C ASN A 216 -11.57 -4.27 9.72
N TRP A 217 -12.08 -3.41 10.62
CA TRP A 217 -11.40 -3.06 11.88
C TRP A 217 -11.42 -4.15 12.96
N PRO A 218 -12.46 -5.06 13.07
CA PRO A 218 -12.59 -5.91 14.26
C PRO A 218 -11.44 -6.90 14.43
N GLY A 219 -11.03 -7.58 13.35
CA GLY A 219 -9.90 -8.49 13.38
C GLY A 219 -8.58 -7.82 13.75
N LEU A 220 -8.37 -6.59 13.27
CA LEU A 220 -7.19 -5.77 13.60
C LEU A 220 -7.23 -5.33 15.07
N ALA A 221 -8.39 -4.93 15.60
CA ALA A 221 -8.54 -4.55 17.01
C ALA A 221 -8.17 -5.70 17.95
N ARG A 222 -8.64 -6.92 17.65
CA ARG A 222 -8.31 -8.12 18.43
C ARG A 222 -6.80 -8.43 18.40
N SER A 223 -6.18 -8.30 17.23
CA SER A 223 -4.74 -8.52 17.07
C SER A 223 -3.92 -7.48 17.83
N LEU A 224 -4.30 -6.19 17.75
CA LEU A 224 -3.66 -5.12 18.50
C LEU A 224 -3.83 -5.30 20.01
N ARG A 225 -5.02 -5.70 20.48
CA ARG A 225 -5.21 -6.03 21.90
C ARG A 225 -4.24 -7.10 22.37
N SER A 226 -4.06 -8.16 21.59
CA SER A 226 -3.11 -9.24 21.91
C SER A 226 -1.67 -8.72 22.06
N GLN A 227 -1.24 -7.82 21.17
CA GLN A 227 0.08 -7.19 21.25
C GLN A 227 0.22 -6.30 22.49
N VAL A 228 -0.81 -5.49 22.80
CA VAL A 228 -0.82 -4.61 23.98
C VAL A 228 -0.72 -5.39 25.29
N LEU A 229 -1.37 -6.55 25.38
CA LEU A 229 -1.28 -7.43 26.57
C LEU A 229 0.17 -7.84 26.88
N THR A 230 1.02 -7.96 25.86
CA THR A 230 2.45 -8.25 26.05
C THR A 230 3.21 -7.03 26.52
N ILE A 231 2.91 -5.84 25.93
CA ILE A 231 3.65 -4.60 26.17
C ILE A 231 3.27 -3.92 27.50
N ARG A 232 2.02 -4.03 27.93
CA ARG A 232 1.49 -3.26 29.09
C ARG A 232 2.19 -3.53 30.42
N ASN A 233 2.91 -4.64 30.55
CA ASN A 233 3.62 -5.06 31.75
C ASN A 233 5.13 -4.77 31.66
N GLU A 234 5.60 -4.12 30.60
CA GLU A 234 6.99 -3.73 30.44
C GLU A 234 7.37 -2.61 31.45
N SER A 235 8.61 -2.64 31.92
CA SER A 235 9.10 -1.76 32.99
C SER A 235 8.96 -0.26 32.68
N TYR A 236 9.12 0.14 31.42
CA TYR A 236 8.96 1.54 31.01
C TYR A 236 7.49 2.00 31.08
N VAL A 237 6.52 1.11 30.77
CA VAL A 237 5.08 1.40 30.89
C VAL A 237 4.70 1.54 32.37
N GLU A 238 5.26 0.68 33.24
CA GLU A 238 5.02 0.73 34.66
C GLU A 238 5.63 1.99 35.28
N SER A 239 6.82 2.39 34.84
CA SER A 239 7.44 3.66 35.24
C SER A 239 6.58 4.87 34.89
N SER A 240 6.03 4.94 33.68
CA SER A 240 5.11 6.00 33.27
C SER A 240 3.85 6.02 34.14
N ARG A 241 3.33 4.84 34.52
CA ARG A 241 2.17 4.70 35.40
C ARG A 241 2.46 5.21 36.82
N THR A 242 3.62 4.86 37.38
CA THR A 242 4.03 5.31 38.73
C THR A 242 4.32 6.80 38.77
N MET A 243 4.79 7.39 37.69
CA MET A 243 4.95 8.85 37.54
C MET A 243 3.62 9.60 37.34
N GLY A 244 2.47 8.90 37.34
CA GLY A 244 1.15 9.51 37.20
C GLY A 244 0.77 9.98 35.80
N VAL A 245 1.42 9.46 34.75
CA VAL A 245 1.06 9.79 33.37
C VAL A 245 -0.35 9.25 33.09
N SER A 246 -1.19 10.07 32.48
CA SER A 246 -2.56 9.66 32.12
C SER A 246 -2.59 8.46 31.16
N THR A 247 -3.64 7.64 31.23
CA THR A 247 -3.83 6.48 30.32
C THR A 247 -3.67 6.84 28.84
N GLY A 248 -4.26 7.97 28.41
CA GLY A 248 -4.07 8.44 27.03
C GLY A 248 -2.60 8.77 26.73
N GLY A 249 -1.90 9.41 27.67
CA GLY A 249 -0.47 9.72 27.54
C GLY A 249 0.38 8.45 27.38
N ILE A 250 0.12 7.42 28.20
CA ILE A 250 0.81 6.13 28.10
C ILE A 250 0.52 5.46 26.75
N LEU A 251 -0.75 5.40 26.33
CA LEU A 251 -1.12 4.80 25.05
C LEU A 251 -0.41 5.49 23.87
N PHE A 252 -0.45 6.82 23.81
CA PHE A 252 0.13 7.56 22.68
C PHE A 252 1.65 7.67 22.71
N LYS A 253 2.29 7.69 23.88
CA LYS A 253 3.74 7.89 23.99
C LYS A 253 4.54 6.60 24.14
N ASP A 254 3.95 5.59 24.80
CA ASP A 254 4.68 4.38 25.18
C ASP A 254 4.19 3.14 24.41
N VAL A 255 2.87 2.97 24.24
CA VAL A 255 2.29 1.75 23.67
C VAL A 255 2.18 1.82 22.14
N ILE A 256 1.49 2.84 21.59
CA ILE A 256 1.26 2.94 20.13
C ILE A 256 2.57 3.02 19.35
N PRO A 257 3.61 3.76 19.75
CA PRO A 257 4.89 3.79 19.03
C PRO A 257 5.55 2.42 18.91
N GLN A 258 5.43 1.56 19.93
CA GLN A 258 5.94 0.19 19.88
C GLN A 258 5.13 -0.71 18.93
N LEU A 259 3.86 -0.38 18.71
CA LEU A 259 2.98 -1.09 17.79
C LEU A 259 3.04 -0.56 16.36
N MET A 260 3.71 0.59 16.11
CA MET A 260 3.77 1.21 14.77
C MET A 260 4.20 0.25 13.66
N PRO A 261 5.19 -0.63 13.86
CA PRO A 261 5.53 -1.63 12.85
C PRO A 261 4.35 -2.49 12.44
N TYR A 262 3.63 -3.02 13.43
CA TYR A 262 2.46 -3.85 13.19
C TYR A 262 1.30 -3.05 12.55
N ILE A 263 1.09 -1.82 13.00
CA ILE A 263 0.08 -0.90 12.47
C ILE A 263 0.35 -0.61 10.98
N LEU A 264 1.59 -0.32 10.60
CA LEU A 264 1.97 -0.03 9.22
C LEU A 264 1.79 -1.24 8.28
N ILE A 265 2.16 -2.44 8.73
CA ILE A 265 1.93 -3.67 7.99
C ILE A 265 0.43 -3.90 7.79
N SER A 266 -0.34 -3.71 8.86
CA SER A 266 -1.80 -3.84 8.83
C SER A 266 -2.46 -2.78 7.95
N ALA A 267 -1.87 -1.57 7.85
CA ALA A 267 -2.33 -0.51 6.95
C ALA A 267 -2.28 -0.93 5.48
N ALA A 268 -1.16 -1.48 5.05
CA ALA A 268 -1.02 -1.96 3.69
C ALA A 268 -2.00 -3.12 3.39
N ALA A 269 -2.20 -4.02 4.35
CA ALA A 269 -3.17 -5.12 4.23
C ALA A 269 -4.62 -4.63 4.18
N ALA A 270 -4.99 -3.65 5.02
CA ALA A 270 -6.32 -3.04 5.03
C ALA A 270 -6.59 -2.29 3.71
N GLY A 271 -5.64 -1.49 3.22
CA GLY A 271 -5.77 -0.80 1.94
C GLY A 271 -5.98 -1.75 0.77
N LYS A 272 -5.22 -2.86 0.71
CA LYS A 272 -5.43 -3.92 -0.28
C LYS A 272 -6.85 -4.51 -0.17
N ARG A 273 -7.33 -4.80 1.03
CA ARG A 273 -8.67 -5.38 1.23
C ARG A 273 -9.74 -4.43 0.74
N VAL A 274 -9.70 -3.17 1.16
CA VAL A 274 -10.65 -2.13 0.78
C VAL A 274 -10.76 -1.98 -0.74
N ILE A 275 -9.63 -1.86 -1.45
CA ILE A 275 -9.65 -1.70 -2.91
C ILE A 275 -10.18 -2.95 -3.62
N THR A 276 -9.77 -4.13 -3.18
CA THR A 276 -10.22 -5.38 -3.81
C THR A 276 -11.72 -5.58 -3.64
N GLU A 277 -12.26 -5.27 -2.46
CA GLU A 277 -13.65 -5.36 -2.11
C GLU A 277 -14.49 -4.34 -2.90
N ALA A 278 -14.06 -3.07 -2.93
CA ALA A 278 -14.70 -2.03 -3.72
C ALA A 278 -14.77 -2.37 -5.21
N VAL A 279 -13.63 -2.75 -5.79
CA VAL A 279 -13.56 -3.10 -7.22
C VAL A 279 -14.44 -4.31 -7.53
N GLY A 280 -14.47 -5.31 -6.63
CA GLY A 280 -15.36 -6.46 -6.76
C GLY A 280 -16.85 -6.07 -6.76
N LEU A 281 -17.26 -5.17 -5.85
CA LEU A 281 -18.63 -4.70 -5.76
C LEU A 281 -19.05 -3.85 -6.96
N TYR A 282 -18.14 -3.00 -7.46
CA TYR A 282 -18.38 -2.24 -8.70
C TYR A 282 -18.44 -3.16 -9.92
N PHE A 283 -17.56 -4.15 -10.01
CA PHE A 283 -17.56 -5.12 -11.10
C PHE A 283 -18.85 -5.94 -11.16
N LEU A 284 -19.41 -6.30 -10.01
CA LEU A 284 -20.68 -7.00 -9.92
C LEU A 284 -21.92 -6.09 -10.10
N GLY A 285 -21.73 -4.78 -10.29
CA GLY A 285 -22.81 -3.82 -10.49
C GLY A 285 -23.63 -3.50 -9.23
N PHE A 286 -23.12 -3.82 -8.03
CA PHE A 286 -23.84 -3.58 -6.77
C PHE A 286 -23.71 -2.14 -6.27
N LEU A 287 -22.75 -1.37 -6.78
CA LEU A 287 -22.54 -0.01 -6.36
C LEU A 287 -23.09 0.99 -7.39
N PRO A 288 -23.59 2.15 -6.90
CA PRO A 288 -24.14 3.17 -7.79
C PRO A 288 -23.05 3.72 -8.74
N GLN A 289 -23.49 4.20 -9.90
CA GLN A 289 -22.65 4.86 -10.88
C GLN A 289 -22.19 6.21 -10.30
N GLY A 290 -21.00 6.24 -9.72
CA GLY A 290 -20.39 7.43 -9.12
C GLY A 290 -19.11 7.84 -9.84
N ALA A 291 -18.07 8.20 -9.07
CA ALA A 291 -16.77 8.56 -9.58
C ALA A 291 -16.16 7.46 -10.48
N PRO A 292 -15.30 7.83 -11.44
CA PRO A 292 -14.55 6.87 -12.25
C PRO A 292 -13.80 5.87 -11.39
N ASN A 293 -13.89 4.58 -11.72
CA ASN A 293 -13.17 3.53 -10.99
C ASN A 293 -12.90 2.31 -11.87
N TRP A 294 -11.89 1.53 -11.49
CA TRP A 294 -11.45 0.37 -12.29
C TRP A 294 -12.47 -0.76 -12.27
N GLY A 295 -13.24 -0.92 -11.19
CA GLY A 295 -14.28 -1.94 -11.10
C GLY A 295 -15.41 -1.69 -12.09
N LYS A 296 -15.84 -0.43 -12.22
CA LYS A 296 -16.81 -0.03 -13.25
C LYS A 296 -16.29 -0.25 -14.67
N MET A 297 -15.01 0.11 -14.92
CA MET A 297 -14.41 -0.17 -16.24
C MET A 297 -14.47 -1.66 -16.59
N MET A 298 -14.27 -2.53 -15.60
CA MET A 298 -14.37 -3.98 -15.79
C MET A 298 -15.82 -4.43 -15.97
N ASN A 299 -16.78 -3.83 -15.25
CA ASN A 299 -18.21 -4.11 -15.41
C ASN A 299 -18.69 -3.71 -16.80
N ASP A 300 -18.40 -2.47 -17.25
CA ASP A 300 -18.72 -2.00 -18.61
C ASP A 300 -18.19 -2.98 -19.66
N ALA A 301 -16.92 -3.38 -19.55
CA ALA A 301 -16.30 -4.34 -20.47
C ALA A 301 -16.95 -5.73 -20.43
N TYR A 302 -17.38 -6.19 -19.27
CA TYR A 302 -18.08 -7.45 -19.09
C TYR A 302 -19.47 -7.42 -19.75
N GLU A 303 -20.24 -6.36 -19.52
CA GLU A 303 -21.59 -6.18 -20.07
C GLU A 303 -21.59 -6.10 -21.60
N MET A 304 -20.56 -5.48 -22.19
CA MET A 304 -20.40 -5.47 -23.65
C MET A 304 -19.91 -6.80 -24.24
N GLY A 305 -19.62 -7.81 -23.40
CA GLY A 305 -19.16 -9.12 -23.86
C GLY A 305 -17.66 -9.19 -24.20
N ALA A 306 -16.83 -8.28 -23.68
CA ALA A 306 -15.38 -8.25 -23.97
C ALA A 306 -14.66 -9.55 -23.62
N ILE A 307 -15.20 -10.36 -22.71
CA ILE A 307 -14.61 -11.66 -22.32
C ILE A 307 -14.85 -12.77 -23.36
N THR A 308 -15.78 -12.60 -24.30
CA THR A 308 -16.16 -13.61 -25.29
C THR A 308 -15.35 -13.53 -26.58
N SER A 309 -14.58 -12.44 -26.76
CA SER A 309 -13.79 -12.18 -27.95
C SER A 309 -12.36 -11.76 -27.60
N PHE A 310 -11.38 -12.42 -28.23
CA PHE A 310 -9.96 -12.01 -28.08
C PHE A 310 -9.70 -10.59 -28.60
N ASP A 311 -10.49 -10.12 -29.55
CA ASP A 311 -10.32 -8.78 -30.14
C ASP A 311 -10.67 -7.65 -29.15
N THR A 312 -11.54 -7.90 -28.18
CA THR A 312 -11.99 -6.92 -27.18
C THR A 312 -11.54 -7.25 -25.75
N PHE A 313 -10.94 -8.43 -25.54
CA PHE A 313 -10.50 -8.88 -24.21
C PHE A 313 -9.56 -7.90 -23.51
N TYR A 314 -8.77 -7.14 -24.26
CA TYR A 314 -7.84 -6.14 -23.69
C TYR A 314 -8.56 -5.05 -22.87
N ILE A 315 -9.84 -4.78 -23.14
CA ILE A 315 -10.60 -3.72 -22.43
C ILE A 315 -10.78 -4.09 -20.95
N ILE A 316 -11.01 -5.37 -20.64
CA ILE A 316 -11.11 -5.84 -19.26
C ILE A 316 -9.74 -6.20 -18.67
N LEU A 317 -8.81 -6.67 -19.50
CA LEU A 317 -7.49 -7.11 -19.06
C LEU A 317 -6.68 -5.99 -18.40
N TRP A 318 -6.66 -4.79 -18.98
CA TRP A 318 -5.84 -3.69 -18.48
C TRP A 318 -6.26 -3.21 -17.09
N PRO A 319 -7.54 -2.91 -16.78
CA PRO A 319 -7.92 -2.56 -15.42
C PRO A 319 -7.70 -3.71 -14.42
N MET A 320 -7.84 -4.99 -14.83
CA MET A 320 -7.48 -6.14 -14.00
C MET A 320 -5.99 -6.15 -13.65
N LEU A 321 -5.11 -5.91 -14.63
CA LEU A 321 -3.66 -5.85 -14.41
C LEU A 321 -3.27 -4.69 -13.50
N VAL A 322 -3.90 -3.54 -13.65
CA VAL A 322 -3.68 -2.37 -12.80
C VAL A 322 -4.06 -2.67 -11.35
N LEU A 323 -5.22 -3.28 -11.11
CA LEU A 323 -5.65 -3.72 -9.78
C LEU A 323 -4.70 -4.77 -9.19
N ALA A 324 -4.30 -5.75 -10.01
CA ALA A 324 -3.35 -6.79 -9.60
C ALA A 324 -1.99 -6.20 -9.24
N LEU A 325 -1.50 -5.22 -10.02
CA LEU A 325 -0.24 -4.54 -9.77
C LEU A 325 -0.28 -3.74 -8.46
N LEU A 326 -1.33 -2.95 -8.22
CA LEU A 326 -1.49 -2.21 -6.96
C LEU A 326 -1.60 -3.17 -5.76
N SER A 327 -2.41 -4.22 -5.88
CA SER A 327 -2.55 -5.24 -4.83
C SER A 327 -1.22 -5.93 -4.54
N PHE A 328 -0.46 -6.27 -5.58
CA PHE A 328 0.88 -6.83 -5.46
C PHE A 328 1.85 -5.85 -4.79
N GLY A 329 1.82 -4.56 -5.16
CA GLY A 329 2.63 -3.52 -4.54
C GLY A 329 2.36 -3.38 -3.05
N LEU A 330 1.09 -3.37 -2.63
CA LEU A 330 0.69 -3.31 -1.23
C LEU A 330 1.13 -4.56 -0.44
N VAL A 331 1.05 -5.76 -1.05
CA VAL A 331 1.54 -6.99 -0.43
C VAL A 331 3.06 -6.97 -0.27
N MET A 332 3.80 -6.54 -1.30
CA MET A 332 5.26 -6.44 -1.24
C MET A 332 5.69 -5.41 -0.20
N LEU A 333 4.99 -4.29 -0.11
CA LEU A 333 5.22 -3.27 0.92
C LEU A 333 5.00 -3.83 2.32
N ALA A 334 3.87 -4.52 2.56
CA ALA A 334 3.57 -5.16 3.85
C ALA A 334 4.65 -6.18 4.25
N GLN A 335 5.07 -7.05 3.32
CA GLN A 335 6.12 -8.05 3.57
C GLN A 335 7.50 -7.41 3.82
N GLY A 336 7.81 -6.33 3.11
CA GLY A 336 9.04 -5.58 3.31
C GLY A 336 9.07 -4.92 4.68
N LEU A 337 7.98 -4.28 5.09
CA LEU A 337 7.83 -3.68 6.41
C LEU A 337 7.95 -4.73 7.53
N ASP A 338 7.30 -5.91 7.39
CA ASP A 338 7.40 -6.99 8.37
C ASP A 338 8.86 -7.43 8.59
N LYS A 339 9.60 -7.62 7.51
CA LYS A 339 11.02 -8.03 7.59
C LYS A 339 11.90 -6.97 8.26
N ILE A 340 11.61 -5.69 8.03
CA ILE A 340 12.35 -4.57 8.62
C ILE A 340 12.18 -4.53 10.12
N PHE A 341 10.95 -4.72 10.59
CA PHE A 341 10.58 -4.55 11.99
C PHE A 341 10.68 -5.83 12.83
N ASN A 342 10.89 -7.02 12.22
CA ASN A 342 10.95 -8.29 12.92
C ASN A 342 12.41 -8.78 13.10
N PRO A 343 13.06 -8.53 14.27
CA PRO A 343 14.46 -8.89 14.48
C PRO A 343 14.71 -10.40 14.47
N ARG A 344 13.67 -11.22 14.74
CA ARG A 344 13.80 -12.70 14.73
C ARG A 344 14.04 -13.27 13.33
N LEU A 345 13.58 -12.59 12.29
CA LEU A 345 13.83 -12.99 10.91
C LEU A 345 15.26 -12.61 10.46
N ARG A 346 15.87 -11.58 11.04
CA ARG A 346 17.27 -11.20 10.78
C ARG A 346 18.25 -12.24 11.32
N ALA A 347 18.03 -12.75 12.53
CA ALA A 347 18.94 -13.71 13.18
C ALA A 347 19.00 -15.09 12.50
N ARG A 348 18.00 -15.49 11.72
CA ARG A 348 18.02 -16.75 10.97
C ARG A 348 18.91 -16.69 9.72
N HIS A 349 19.00 -15.55 9.06
CA HIS A 349 19.81 -15.42 7.85
C HIS A 349 21.31 -15.28 8.15
N SER A 350 21.69 -14.66 9.28
CA SER A 350 23.10 -14.60 9.69
C SER A 350 23.66 -15.96 10.12
N ARG A 351 22.83 -16.87 10.62
CA ARG A 351 23.24 -18.26 10.96
C ARG A 351 23.39 -19.20 9.77
N SER A 352 22.66 -18.95 8.68
CA SER A 352 22.78 -19.78 7.47
C SER A 352 23.98 -19.41 6.59
N VAL A 353 24.57 -18.24 6.79
CA VAL A 353 25.76 -17.78 6.04
C VAL A 353 27.06 -18.04 6.82
N GLY A 354 26.98 -18.26 8.14
CA GLY A 354 28.14 -18.56 8.99
C GLY A 354 28.34 -20.03 9.37
N GLY A 355 27.51 -20.94 8.85
CA GLY A 355 27.48 -22.35 9.26
C GLY A 355 28.27 -23.35 8.43
N ASP A 356 28.90 -22.96 7.34
CA ASP A 356 29.60 -23.89 6.44
C ASP A 356 31.14 -23.79 6.55
N GLY A 357 31.67 -23.30 7.68
CA GLY A 357 33.11 -23.07 7.87
C GLY A 357 33.78 -23.86 9.00
N GLU A 358 33.10 -24.78 9.71
CA GLU A 358 33.75 -25.60 10.73
C GLU A 358 33.27 -27.07 10.70
N ALA A 359 33.74 -27.80 9.73
CA ALA A 359 33.83 -29.27 9.78
C ALA A 359 34.84 -29.71 8.75
N ASP A 360 36.16 -29.69 9.13
CA ASP A 360 37.17 -30.65 8.75
C ASP A 360 38.46 -30.37 9.55
#